data_e71d25e5c4486f6ca886e24a89e3bb59
#
_entry.id   e71d25e5c4486f6ca886e24a89e3bb59
#
_cell.length_a   1.000
_cell.length_b   1.000
_cell.length_c   1.000
_cell.angle_alpha   90.00
_cell.angle_beta   90.00
_cell.angle_gamma   90.00
#
_symmetry.space_group_name_H-M   'P 1'
#
loop_
_entity.id
_entity.type
_entity.pdbx_description
1 polymer ?
#
loop_
_entity_poly.entity_id
_entity_poly.type
_entity_poly.pdbx_seq_one_letter_code
_entity_poly.pdbx_strand_id
1 'polypeptide(L)'
;MEVQLSTAFSVCVGDVDADGNDDLFFSQNFFAVRPEDPRNDAGAGLWLLGHGDGTFRALGPGESGVRVDGEQRGAALADFDHDGRVDLVVTQNAATTRLFRNQAQARGLRVRFDGGVEGAGVCLRLCYADGTKGPVRAVQAGSGYRSANATTQVLGAAGEAVAVEVAWPSGKKTIVPLNPGQAEAVLSYPSEP
;
A
#
# COMPACT_ATOMS: atom_id res chain seq x y z
N MET A 1 19.74 6.34 8.97
CA MET A 1 20.80 5.33 8.84
C MET A 1 20.33 3.93 9.25
N GLU A 2 19.15 3.80 9.83
CA GLU A 2 18.57 2.52 10.30
C GLU A 2 18.09 1.60 9.17
N VAL A 3 17.93 2.13 7.96
CA VAL A 3 17.38 1.43 6.78
C VAL A 3 18.40 0.50 6.11
N GLN A 4 19.69 0.68 6.36
CA GLN A 4 20.77 0.05 5.58
C GLN A 4 21.33 -1.25 6.18
N LEU A 5 20.77 -1.74 7.28
CA LEU A 5 21.33 -2.87 8.02
C LEU A 5 20.78 -4.23 7.59
N SER A 6 20.05 -4.29 6.48
CA SER A 6 19.52 -5.57 6.01
C SER A 6 19.18 -5.54 4.51
N THR A 7 19.42 -6.68 3.86
CA THR A 7 19.02 -6.89 2.46
C THR A 7 17.50 -6.84 2.35
N ALA A 8 16.98 -6.01 1.43
CA ALA A 8 15.55 -5.92 1.12
C ALA A 8 15.21 -6.77 -0.12
N PHE A 9 14.04 -7.44 -0.09
CA PHE A 9 13.53 -8.25 -1.19
C PHE A 9 12.29 -7.63 -1.84
N SER A 10 11.35 -7.17 -1.05
CA SER A 10 10.12 -6.58 -1.55
C SER A 10 9.95 -5.17 -1.01
N VAL A 11 9.40 -4.33 -1.85
CA VAL A 11 8.88 -3.01 -1.49
C VAL A 11 7.38 -2.99 -1.80
N CYS A 12 6.57 -2.65 -0.80
CA CYS A 12 5.16 -2.35 -0.99
C CYS A 12 4.94 -0.85 -0.82
N VAL A 13 4.08 -0.28 -1.65
CA VAL A 13 3.69 1.13 -1.58
C VAL A 13 2.21 1.20 -1.23
N GLY A 14 1.85 1.98 -0.23
CA GLY A 14 0.48 2.20 0.22
C GLY A 14 0.43 3.22 1.33
N ASP A 15 -0.74 3.71 1.65
CA ASP A 15 -0.98 4.72 2.67
C ASP A 15 -1.49 4.00 3.93
N VAL A 16 -0.58 3.71 4.86
CA VAL A 16 -0.89 2.84 6.00
C VAL A 16 -1.53 3.59 7.16
N ASP A 17 -1.30 4.89 7.26
CA ASP A 17 -1.88 5.74 8.32
C ASP A 17 -3.04 6.61 7.83
N ALA A 18 -3.40 6.48 6.54
CA ALA A 18 -4.49 7.16 5.87
C ALA A 18 -4.36 8.70 5.88
N ASP A 19 -3.14 9.22 5.84
CA ASP A 19 -2.85 10.65 5.78
C ASP A 19 -2.87 11.23 4.35
N GLY A 20 -2.98 10.35 3.34
CA GLY A 20 -3.02 10.70 1.92
C GLY A 20 -1.66 10.66 1.23
N ASN A 21 -0.57 10.36 1.93
CA ASN A 21 0.75 10.19 1.35
C ASN A 21 1.07 8.71 1.11
N ASP A 22 2.11 8.45 0.31
CA ASP A 22 2.60 7.09 0.09
C ASP A 22 3.63 6.70 1.12
N ASP A 23 3.38 5.57 1.79
CA ASP A 23 4.30 4.90 2.69
C ASP A 23 4.94 3.69 2.02
N LEU A 24 6.08 3.26 2.55
CA LEU A 24 6.83 2.13 2.02
C LEU A 24 7.02 1.07 3.10
N PHE A 25 6.77 -0.19 2.73
CA PHE A 25 7.18 -1.34 3.53
C PHE A 25 8.26 -2.13 2.81
N PHE A 26 9.34 -2.45 3.54
CA PHE A 26 10.42 -3.30 3.04
C PHE A 26 10.44 -4.63 3.77
N SER A 27 10.34 -5.73 3.01
CA SER A 27 10.67 -7.06 3.51
C SER A 27 12.18 -7.26 3.52
N GLN A 28 12.71 -7.83 4.60
CA GLN A 28 14.15 -7.81 4.87
C GLN A 28 14.70 -9.20 5.20
N ASN A 29 16.02 -9.27 5.30
CA ASN A 29 16.88 -10.39 5.72
C ASN A 29 17.17 -11.43 4.64
N PHE A 30 18.46 -11.76 4.55
CA PHE A 30 18.97 -12.87 3.76
C PHE A 30 20.03 -13.62 4.56
N PHE A 31 19.76 -14.88 4.89
CA PHE A 31 20.62 -15.68 5.76
C PHE A 31 21.60 -16.59 5.00
N ALA A 32 21.34 -16.82 3.71
CA ALA A 32 22.16 -17.70 2.88
C ALA A 32 23.38 -17.00 2.26
N VAL A 33 24.07 -16.16 3.06
CA VAL A 33 25.33 -15.55 2.68
C VAL A 33 26.49 -16.55 2.86
N ARG A 34 27.59 -16.36 2.14
CA ARG A 34 28.79 -17.18 2.31
C ARG A 34 29.42 -16.91 3.67
N PRO A 35 30.11 -17.91 4.27
CA PRO A 35 30.73 -17.72 5.59
C PRO A 35 31.74 -16.57 5.68
N GLU A 36 32.37 -16.22 4.55
CA GLU A 36 33.34 -15.13 4.42
C GLU A 36 32.71 -13.75 4.25
N ASP A 37 31.42 -13.67 3.92
CA ASP A 37 30.70 -12.42 3.69
C ASP A 37 30.09 -11.85 5.00
N PRO A 38 30.12 -10.52 5.16
CA PRO A 38 29.46 -9.90 6.31
C PRO A 38 27.94 -10.16 6.28
N ARG A 39 27.37 -10.52 7.41
CA ARG A 39 25.92 -10.67 7.56
C ARG A 39 25.28 -9.30 7.85
N ASN A 40 24.30 -8.94 6.99
CA ASN A 40 23.46 -7.75 7.15
C ASN A 40 22.00 -8.22 7.21
N ASP A 41 21.60 -8.78 8.34
CA ASP A 41 20.31 -9.49 8.51
C ASP A 41 19.61 -9.13 9.84
N ALA A 42 19.81 -7.92 10.32
CA ALA A 42 19.20 -7.41 11.54
C ALA A 42 17.83 -6.71 11.30
N GLY A 43 17.26 -6.88 10.12
CA GLY A 43 15.96 -6.30 9.79
C GLY A 43 14.80 -7.05 10.43
N ALA A 44 13.77 -6.33 10.82
CA ALA A 44 12.54 -6.88 11.37
C ALA A 44 11.30 -6.57 10.51
N GLY A 45 11.51 -6.14 9.27
CA GLY A 45 10.53 -5.45 8.44
C GLY A 45 10.55 -3.96 8.76
N LEU A 46 10.52 -3.13 7.73
CA LEU A 46 10.68 -1.68 7.89
C LEU A 46 9.55 -0.93 7.22
N TRP A 47 8.83 -0.15 8.00
CA TRP A 47 7.96 0.89 7.51
C TRP A 47 8.69 2.24 7.42
N LEU A 48 8.47 2.93 6.32
CA LEU A 48 8.84 4.33 6.10
C LEU A 48 7.56 5.11 5.84
N LEU A 49 7.15 5.96 6.78
CA LEU A 49 6.02 6.88 6.58
C LEU A 49 6.46 8.06 5.74
N GLY A 50 5.71 8.33 4.67
CA GLY A 50 5.97 9.42 3.75
C GLY A 50 5.37 10.75 4.22
N HIS A 51 6.08 11.84 3.94
CA HIS A 51 5.60 13.20 4.25
C HIS A 51 5.04 13.93 3.02
N GLY A 52 4.95 13.23 1.87
CA GLY A 52 4.46 13.82 0.61
C GLY A 52 5.45 14.73 -0.11
N ASP A 53 6.58 15.03 0.47
CA ASP A 53 7.66 15.88 -0.07
C ASP A 53 8.89 15.08 -0.55
N GLY A 54 8.78 13.74 -0.56
CA GLY A 54 9.88 12.83 -0.89
C GLY A 54 10.76 12.47 0.32
N THR A 55 10.44 12.95 1.51
CA THR A 55 11.09 12.52 2.75
C THR A 55 10.25 11.49 3.49
N PHE A 56 10.92 10.67 4.32
CA PHE A 56 10.30 9.57 5.03
C PHE A 56 10.77 9.49 6.48
N ARG A 57 9.88 9.03 7.36
CA ARG A 57 10.18 8.68 8.74
C ARG A 57 10.16 7.16 8.92
N ALA A 58 11.25 6.60 9.39
CA ALA A 58 11.32 5.17 9.71
C ALA A 58 10.51 4.85 10.98
N LEU A 59 9.72 3.76 10.93
CA LEU A 59 9.05 3.19 12.08
C LEU A 59 9.78 1.93 12.54
N GLY A 60 10.25 1.93 13.77
CA GLY A 60 10.75 0.73 14.41
C GLY A 60 9.64 -0.28 14.74
N PRO A 61 9.98 -1.55 15.04
CA PRO A 61 9.01 -2.59 15.39
C PRO A 61 8.13 -2.24 16.60
N GLY A 62 8.63 -1.45 17.53
CA GLY A 62 7.88 -0.99 18.70
C GLY A 62 6.79 0.03 18.39
N GLU A 63 6.95 0.82 17.33
CA GLU A 63 5.96 1.80 16.88
C GLU A 63 4.98 1.17 15.87
N SER A 64 5.51 0.43 14.91
CA SER A 64 4.71 -0.18 13.83
C SER A 64 3.93 -1.42 14.28
N GLY A 65 4.35 -2.08 15.37
CA GLY A 65 3.84 -3.40 15.75
C GLY A 65 4.25 -4.53 14.78
N VAL A 66 4.98 -4.22 13.71
CA VAL A 66 5.45 -5.20 12.73
C VAL A 66 6.83 -5.69 13.12
N ARG A 67 6.93 -6.99 13.42
CA ARG A 67 8.20 -7.65 13.72
C ARG A 67 8.25 -9.03 13.06
N VAL A 68 9.14 -9.18 12.10
CA VAL A 68 9.44 -10.42 11.39
C VAL A 68 10.94 -10.61 11.35
N ASP A 69 11.48 -11.34 12.31
CA ASP A 69 12.94 -11.54 12.44
C ASP A 69 13.48 -12.60 11.47
N GLY A 70 12.61 -13.34 10.77
CA GLY A 70 12.97 -14.36 9.79
C GLY A 70 13.41 -13.79 8.45
N GLU A 71 13.71 -14.69 7.54
CA GLU A 71 14.10 -14.37 6.17
C GLU A 71 12.87 -14.02 5.33
N GLN A 72 12.49 -12.74 5.31
CA GLN A 72 11.32 -12.25 4.62
C GLN A 72 11.51 -12.33 3.10
N ARG A 73 10.41 -12.47 2.36
CA ARG A 73 10.42 -12.52 0.90
C ARG A 73 9.37 -11.57 0.33
N GLY A 74 8.25 -12.09 -0.12
CA GLY A 74 7.15 -11.28 -0.63
C GLY A 74 6.43 -10.55 0.50
N ALA A 75 5.94 -9.37 0.19
CA ALA A 75 4.99 -8.66 1.01
C ALA A 75 3.88 -8.10 0.12
N ALA A 76 2.69 -7.97 0.67
CA ALA A 76 1.54 -7.40 -0.04
C ALA A 76 0.64 -6.63 0.92
N LEU A 77 -0.04 -5.63 0.37
CA LEU A 77 -0.99 -4.77 1.06
C LEU A 77 -2.41 -5.07 0.60
N ALA A 78 -3.33 -5.15 1.54
CA ALA A 78 -4.76 -5.31 1.30
C ALA A 78 -5.55 -4.80 2.50
N ASP A 79 -6.78 -4.37 2.28
CA ASP A 79 -7.76 -4.21 3.35
C ASP A 79 -8.47 -5.56 3.54
N PHE A 80 -7.89 -6.42 4.39
CA PHE A 80 -8.26 -7.83 4.52
C PHE A 80 -9.63 -8.01 5.21
N ASP A 81 -9.91 -7.22 6.22
CA ASP A 81 -11.17 -7.32 6.98
C ASP A 81 -12.21 -6.26 6.59
N HIS A 82 -11.95 -5.51 5.51
CA HIS A 82 -12.84 -4.52 4.92
C HIS A 82 -13.17 -3.36 5.85
N ASP A 83 -12.23 -2.98 6.69
CA ASP A 83 -12.44 -1.92 7.68
C ASP A 83 -11.95 -0.54 7.23
N GLY A 84 -11.44 -0.43 6.00
CA GLY A 84 -10.94 0.81 5.41
C GLY A 84 -9.51 1.15 5.84
N ARG A 85 -8.74 0.15 6.28
CA ARG A 85 -7.32 0.28 6.58
C ARG A 85 -6.49 -0.68 5.75
N VAL A 86 -5.27 -0.29 5.50
CA VAL A 86 -4.32 -1.14 4.76
C VAL A 86 -3.63 -2.09 5.72
N ASP A 87 -3.87 -3.39 5.54
CA ASP A 87 -3.20 -4.48 6.27
C ASP A 87 -1.98 -4.96 5.49
N LEU A 88 -1.09 -5.66 6.18
CA LEU A 88 0.16 -6.16 5.63
C LEU A 88 0.26 -7.68 5.78
N VAL A 89 0.57 -8.38 4.69
CA VAL A 89 1.01 -9.78 4.72
C VAL A 89 2.48 -9.87 4.34
N VAL A 90 3.25 -10.67 5.08
CA VAL A 90 4.67 -10.93 4.81
C VAL A 90 4.92 -12.41 4.75
N THR A 91 5.47 -12.89 3.64
CA THR A 91 5.92 -14.27 3.48
C THR A 91 7.38 -14.41 3.93
N GLN A 92 7.75 -15.59 4.38
CA GLN A 92 9.09 -15.90 4.84
C GLN A 92 9.64 -17.13 4.13
N ASN A 93 10.96 -17.21 3.96
CA ASN A 93 11.61 -18.44 3.53
C ASN A 93 11.66 -19.42 4.69
N ALA A 94 11.13 -20.64 4.46
CA ALA A 94 11.09 -21.73 5.45
C ALA A 94 10.45 -21.37 6.81
N ALA A 95 9.56 -20.36 6.86
CA ALA A 95 8.84 -19.96 8.07
C ALA A 95 7.40 -19.52 7.75
N THR A 96 6.59 -19.36 8.79
CA THR A 96 5.16 -19.04 8.67
C THR A 96 4.94 -17.65 8.09
N THR A 97 4.00 -17.54 7.14
CA THR A 97 3.48 -16.24 6.67
C THR A 97 2.84 -15.49 7.83
N ARG A 98 3.09 -14.18 7.89
CA ARG A 98 2.54 -13.29 8.92
C ARG A 98 1.54 -12.34 8.28
N LEU A 99 0.38 -12.21 8.91
CA LEU A 99 -0.63 -11.19 8.61
C LEU A 99 -0.68 -10.20 9.78
N PHE A 100 -0.52 -8.92 9.47
CA PHE A 100 -0.61 -7.82 10.42
C PHE A 100 -1.84 -6.99 10.10
N ARG A 101 -2.77 -6.97 11.02
CA ARG A 101 -3.96 -6.15 10.93
C ARG A 101 -3.65 -4.74 11.41
N ASN A 102 -3.98 -3.74 10.59
CA ASN A 102 -3.81 -2.34 10.93
C ASN A 102 -4.85 -1.90 11.97
N GLN A 103 -4.38 -1.29 13.05
CA GLN A 103 -5.23 -0.80 14.15
C GLN A 103 -5.17 0.73 14.29
N ALA A 104 -4.67 1.45 13.30
CA ALA A 104 -4.70 2.91 13.27
C ALA A 104 -6.14 3.43 13.43
N GLN A 105 -6.31 4.64 13.94
CA GLN A 105 -7.64 5.24 14.08
C GLN A 105 -8.21 5.72 12.75
N ALA A 106 -7.35 6.28 11.90
CA ALA A 106 -7.74 6.78 10.59
C ALA A 106 -8.13 5.64 9.63
N ARG A 107 -9.05 5.95 8.74
CA ARG A 107 -9.54 5.06 7.69
C ARG A 107 -9.55 5.80 6.37
N GLY A 108 -9.20 5.10 5.30
CA GLY A 108 -9.31 5.63 3.94
C GLY A 108 -10.62 5.24 3.26
N LEU A 109 -10.86 5.85 2.11
CA LEU A 109 -11.91 5.46 1.19
C LEU A 109 -11.52 4.15 0.51
N ARG A 110 -12.33 3.11 0.65
CA ARG A 110 -12.19 1.87 -0.12
C ARG A 110 -12.68 2.07 -1.54
N VAL A 111 -11.83 1.82 -2.51
CA VAL A 111 -12.18 1.89 -3.93
C VAL A 111 -12.03 0.51 -4.55
N ARG A 112 -13.12 -0.08 -5.00
CA ARG A 112 -13.14 -1.39 -5.65
C ARG A 112 -13.76 -1.32 -7.04
N PHE A 113 -13.50 -2.34 -7.83
CA PHE A 113 -14.03 -2.46 -9.19
C PHE A 113 -15.19 -3.43 -9.24
N ASP A 114 -16.26 -3.08 -9.97
CA ASP A 114 -17.43 -3.91 -10.18
C ASP A 114 -17.26 -4.86 -11.39
N GLY A 115 -18.03 -5.96 -11.39
CA GLY A 115 -18.10 -6.88 -12.52
C GLY A 115 -16.86 -7.75 -12.75
N GLY A 116 -16.02 -7.97 -11.72
CA GLY A 116 -14.84 -8.83 -11.84
C GLY A 116 -13.73 -8.22 -12.70
N VAL A 117 -13.81 -6.93 -13.01
CA VAL A 117 -12.72 -6.20 -13.63
C VAL A 117 -11.58 -6.11 -12.64
N GLU A 118 -10.43 -6.65 -12.99
CA GLU A 118 -9.27 -6.71 -12.11
C GLU A 118 -8.64 -5.33 -11.82
N GLY A 119 -9.12 -4.28 -12.46
CA GLY A 119 -8.64 -2.91 -12.27
C GLY A 119 -7.19 -2.66 -12.68
N ALA A 120 -6.45 -3.69 -13.07
CA ALA A 120 -5.04 -3.56 -13.43
C ALA A 120 -4.81 -2.53 -14.54
N GLY A 121 -3.87 -1.61 -14.30
CA GLY A 121 -3.59 -0.50 -15.21
C GLY A 121 -4.48 0.73 -15.00
N VAL A 122 -5.48 0.66 -14.12
CA VAL A 122 -6.26 1.85 -13.72
C VAL A 122 -5.39 2.72 -12.81
N CYS A 123 -5.43 4.04 -13.05
CA CYS A 123 -4.88 5.02 -12.15
C CYS A 123 -5.99 5.83 -11.52
N LEU A 124 -5.93 6.04 -10.21
CA LEU A 124 -6.96 6.77 -9.48
C LEU A 124 -6.36 7.71 -8.44
N ARG A 125 -7.10 8.76 -8.11
CA ARG A 125 -6.74 9.71 -7.06
C ARG A 125 -7.96 10.44 -6.51
N LEU A 126 -7.86 10.93 -5.29
CA LEU A 126 -8.87 11.79 -4.69
C LEU A 126 -8.81 13.20 -5.28
N CYS A 127 -9.98 13.81 -5.42
CA CYS A 127 -10.14 15.25 -5.66
C CYS A 127 -10.75 15.87 -4.40
N TYR A 128 -10.20 17.00 -3.96
CA TYR A 128 -10.60 17.66 -2.73
C TYR A 128 -11.47 18.89 -2.98
N ALA A 129 -12.24 19.31 -1.97
CA ALA A 129 -13.16 20.45 -2.06
C ALA A 129 -12.45 21.78 -2.38
N ASP A 130 -11.18 21.91 -1.99
CA ASP A 130 -10.35 23.10 -2.27
C ASP A 130 -9.79 23.11 -3.71
N GLY A 131 -10.12 22.10 -4.53
CA GLY A 131 -9.64 21.95 -5.91
C GLY A 131 -8.28 21.26 -6.04
N THR A 132 -7.62 20.93 -4.94
CA THR A 132 -6.38 20.15 -4.98
C THR A 132 -6.66 18.66 -5.22
N LYS A 133 -5.63 17.88 -5.49
CA LYS A 133 -5.74 16.46 -5.80
C LYS A 133 -4.69 15.68 -5.02
N GLY A 134 -5.07 14.50 -4.56
CA GLY A 134 -4.19 13.54 -3.91
C GLY A 134 -3.21 12.88 -4.89
N PRO A 135 -2.29 12.06 -4.37
CA PRO A 135 -1.36 11.29 -5.19
C PRO A 135 -2.09 10.32 -6.12
N VAL A 136 -1.46 10.00 -7.24
CA VAL A 136 -1.98 9.01 -8.19
C VAL A 136 -1.60 7.62 -7.72
N ARG A 137 -2.59 6.75 -7.53
CA ARG A 137 -2.41 5.33 -7.24
C ARG A 137 -2.67 4.51 -8.49
N ALA A 138 -1.69 3.71 -8.90
CA ALA A 138 -1.83 2.77 -10.00
C ALA A 138 -2.19 1.38 -9.46
N VAL A 139 -3.26 0.80 -9.97
CA VAL A 139 -3.63 -0.58 -9.68
C VAL A 139 -2.76 -1.49 -10.54
N GLN A 140 -1.95 -2.32 -9.90
CA GLN A 140 -0.96 -3.16 -10.55
C GLN A 140 -1.35 -4.64 -10.46
N ALA A 141 -1.08 -5.41 -11.52
CA ALA A 141 -1.27 -6.86 -11.53
C ALA A 141 -0.18 -7.62 -10.76
N GLY A 142 0.89 -6.94 -10.37
CA GLY A 142 2.00 -7.48 -9.57
C GLY A 142 2.80 -6.33 -8.97
N SER A 143 3.24 -6.50 -7.74
CA SER A 143 4.04 -5.50 -7.02
C SER A 143 4.99 -6.21 -6.06
N GLY A 144 6.23 -5.72 -5.96
CA GLY A 144 7.23 -6.31 -5.09
C GLY A 144 7.75 -7.67 -5.56
N TYR A 145 8.38 -8.42 -4.67
CA TYR A 145 9.02 -9.71 -4.97
C TYR A 145 7.99 -10.84 -4.85
N ARG A 146 7.60 -11.43 -5.99
CA ARG A 146 6.63 -12.55 -6.07
C ARG A 146 5.34 -12.27 -5.27
N SER A 147 4.85 -11.05 -5.39
CA SER A 147 3.66 -10.59 -4.66
C SER A 147 2.84 -9.62 -5.50
N ALA A 148 1.61 -9.39 -5.09
CA ALA A 148 0.73 -8.38 -5.64
C ALA A 148 -0.12 -7.80 -4.50
N ASN A 149 -0.25 -6.48 -4.47
CA ASN A 149 -1.22 -5.81 -3.60
C ASN A 149 -2.65 -6.11 -4.09
N ALA A 150 -3.63 -5.97 -3.22
CA ALA A 150 -5.02 -6.09 -3.61
C ALA A 150 -5.39 -5.03 -4.68
N THR A 151 -6.30 -5.41 -5.58
CA THR A 151 -6.85 -4.48 -6.57
C THR A 151 -7.78 -3.44 -5.94
N THR A 152 -8.45 -3.78 -4.84
CA THR A 152 -9.14 -2.81 -3.99
C THR A 152 -8.11 -1.87 -3.38
N GLN A 153 -8.25 -0.58 -3.64
CA GLN A 153 -7.37 0.45 -3.09
C GLN A 153 -8.01 1.09 -1.87
N VAL A 154 -7.18 1.43 -0.89
CA VAL A 154 -7.59 2.29 0.24
C VAL A 154 -6.88 3.62 0.05
N LEU A 155 -7.65 4.69 -0.06
CA LEU A 155 -7.15 6.04 -0.29
C LEU A 155 -7.35 6.87 0.97
N GLY A 156 -6.26 7.20 1.64
CA GLY A 156 -6.26 8.20 2.71
C GLY A 156 -6.51 9.60 2.16
N ALA A 157 -7.04 10.47 2.97
CA ALA A 157 -7.44 11.79 2.56
C ALA A 157 -6.78 12.88 3.42
N ALA A 158 -5.93 13.69 2.81
CA ALA A 158 -5.34 14.87 3.44
C ALA A 158 -6.35 16.02 3.66
N GLY A 159 -7.57 15.91 3.11
CA GLY A 159 -8.62 16.92 3.19
C GLY A 159 -10.00 16.33 2.89
N GLU A 160 -11.00 17.21 2.70
CA GLU A 160 -12.36 16.80 2.33
C GLU A 160 -12.39 16.29 0.89
N ALA A 161 -12.49 14.96 0.72
CA ALA A 161 -12.58 14.31 -0.58
C ALA A 161 -14.01 14.43 -1.14
N VAL A 162 -14.13 14.95 -2.37
CA VAL A 162 -15.42 15.18 -3.05
C VAL A 162 -15.62 14.29 -4.27
N ALA A 163 -14.55 13.73 -4.83
CA ALA A 163 -14.63 12.81 -5.96
C ALA A 163 -13.39 11.91 -6.06
N VAL A 164 -13.53 10.81 -6.83
CA VAL A 164 -12.42 9.99 -7.32
C VAL A 164 -12.25 10.27 -8.81
N GLU A 165 -11.08 10.76 -9.21
CA GLU A 165 -10.66 10.81 -10.61
C GLU A 165 -10.07 9.45 -10.99
N VAL A 166 -10.55 8.87 -12.07
CA VAL A 166 -10.14 7.55 -12.58
C VAL A 166 -9.64 7.71 -14.00
N ALA A 167 -8.42 7.27 -14.26
CA ALA A 167 -7.87 7.14 -15.61
C ALA A 167 -7.80 5.65 -15.97
N TRP A 168 -8.57 5.27 -16.97
CA TRP A 168 -8.68 3.89 -17.44
C TRP A 168 -7.55 3.54 -18.43
N PRO A 169 -7.17 2.27 -18.57
CA PRO A 169 -6.16 1.85 -19.54
C PRO A 169 -6.49 2.21 -20.99
N SER A 170 -7.76 2.37 -21.30
CA SER A 170 -8.24 2.86 -22.61
C SER A 170 -7.91 4.34 -22.89
N GLY A 171 -7.34 5.06 -21.90
CA GLY A 171 -7.12 6.50 -21.97
C GLY A 171 -8.33 7.34 -21.56
N LYS A 172 -9.51 6.72 -21.39
CA LYS A 172 -10.71 7.41 -20.91
C LYS A 172 -10.50 7.85 -19.44
N LYS A 173 -11.04 9.03 -19.12
CA LYS A 173 -11.07 9.53 -17.73
C LYS A 173 -12.49 9.68 -17.25
N THR A 174 -12.75 9.31 -16.00
CA THR A 174 -14.04 9.52 -15.33
C THR A 174 -13.82 10.18 -13.99
N ILE A 175 -14.81 10.96 -13.56
CA ILE A 175 -14.86 11.55 -12.22
C ILE A 175 -16.10 10.98 -11.53
N VAL A 176 -15.89 10.28 -10.43
CA VAL A 176 -16.95 9.67 -9.63
C VAL A 176 -17.15 10.53 -8.38
N PRO A 177 -18.30 11.21 -8.25
CA PRO A 177 -18.56 12.04 -7.08
C PRO A 177 -18.70 11.18 -5.83
N LEU A 178 -18.31 11.73 -4.69
CA LEU A 178 -18.41 11.12 -3.37
C LEU A 178 -19.45 11.86 -2.52
N ASN A 179 -20.21 11.10 -1.76
CA ASN A 179 -21.04 11.66 -0.70
C ASN A 179 -20.19 11.92 0.56
N PRO A 180 -20.53 12.92 1.37
CA PRO A 180 -19.86 13.16 2.64
C PRO A 180 -19.86 11.91 3.53
N GLY A 181 -18.68 11.51 4.02
CA GLY A 181 -18.53 10.33 4.88
C GLY A 181 -18.66 8.98 4.17
N GLN A 182 -18.65 8.95 2.85
CA GLN A 182 -18.68 7.71 2.09
C GLN A 182 -17.44 6.85 2.38
N ALA A 183 -17.63 5.62 2.83
CA ALA A 183 -16.55 4.70 3.18
C ALA A 183 -16.09 3.83 1.99
N GLU A 184 -16.94 3.63 0.99
CA GLU A 184 -16.62 2.79 -0.18
C GLU A 184 -17.13 3.43 -1.47
N ALA A 185 -16.30 3.37 -2.52
CA ALA A 185 -16.67 3.68 -3.88
C ALA A 185 -16.50 2.45 -4.78
N VAL A 186 -17.52 2.18 -5.61
CA VAL A 186 -17.50 1.08 -6.58
C VAL A 186 -17.36 1.69 -7.97
N LEU A 187 -16.33 1.29 -8.68
CA LEU A 187 -16.00 1.76 -10.00
C LEU A 187 -16.41 0.72 -11.05
N SER A 188 -17.21 1.12 -12.01
CA SER A 188 -17.57 0.29 -13.18
C SER A 188 -16.75 0.73 -14.38
N TYR A 189 -16.25 -0.23 -15.15
CA TYR A 189 -15.58 0.09 -16.42
C TYR A 189 -16.55 0.85 -17.32
N PRO A 190 -16.13 1.99 -17.89
CA PRO A 190 -17.03 2.74 -18.76
C PRO A 190 -17.38 1.88 -19.99
N SER A 191 -18.67 1.63 -20.19
CA SER A 191 -19.16 0.97 -21.39
C SER A 191 -18.58 1.64 -22.65
N GLU A 192 -18.19 0.83 -23.62
CA GLU A 192 -17.85 1.37 -24.94
C GLU A 192 -19.07 2.14 -25.50
N PRO A 193 -18.82 3.27 -26.17
CA PRO A 193 -19.91 4.03 -26.82
C PRO A 193 -20.54 3.29 -27.95
#